data_0973a6c7485c9712c33f2e55dfec7a40
#
_entry.id   0973a6c7485c9712c33f2e55dfec7a40
#
_cell.length_a   1.000
_cell.length_b   1.000
_cell.length_c   1.000
_cell.angle_alpha   90.00
_cell.angle_beta   90.00
_cell.angle_gamma   90.00
#
_symmetry.space_group_name_H-M   'P 1'
#
loop_
_entity.id
_entity.type
_entity.pdbx_description
1 polymer ?
#
loop_
_entity_poly.entity_id
_entity_poly.type
_entity_poly.pdbx_seq_one_letter_code
_entity_poly.pdbx_strand_id
1 'polypeptide(L)' 'MRPEVEKVLDSIRPALQADGGDVELVDVDCGVVKVRLTGACGGCPMATMTLKGGIEAALKERIPTVERVESV' A
#
# COMPACT_ATOMS: atom_id res chain seq x y z
N MET A 1 -8.35 3.22 -12.44
CA MET A 1 -8.02 2.98 -11.02
C MET A 1 -6.55 2.64 -10.79
N ARG A 2 -5.99 1.72 -11.54
CA ARG A 2 -4.59 1.30 -11.34
C ARG A 2 -3.57 2.45 -11.43
N PRO A 3 -3.60 3.35 -12.43
CA PRO A 3 -2.64 4.45 -12.50
C PRO A 3 -2.74 5.41 -11.30
N GLU A 4 -3.94 5.61 -10.78
CA GLU A 4 -4.16 6.47 -9.61
C GLU A 4 -3.61 5.81 -8.34
N VAL A 5 -3.82 4.51 -8.21
CA VAL A 5 -3.26 3.72 -7.10
C VAL A 5 -1.74 3.78 -7.13
N GLU A 6 -1.13 3.61 -8.30
CA GLU A 6 0.32 3.70 -8.45
C GLU A 6 0.85 5.06 -8.03
N LYS A 7 0.17 6.14 -8.38
CA LYS A 7 0.56 7.49 -7.96
C LYS A 7 0.54 7.65 -6.45
N VAL A 8 -0.49 7.16 -5.81
CA VAL A 8 -0.60 7.21 -4.35
C VAL A 8 0.52 6.39 -3.71
N LEU A 9 0.76 5.18 -4.21
CA LEU A 9 1.83 4.33 -3.70
C LEU A 9 3.20 4.99 -3.89
N ASP A 10 3.44 5.62 -5.04
CA ASP A 10 4.69 6.34 -5.28
C ASP A 10 4.89 7.48 -4.30
N SER A 11 3.82 8.12 -3.85
CA SER A 11 3.92 9.21 -2.87
C SER A 11 4.27 8.72 -1.47
N ILE A 12 3.96 7.47 -1.14
CA ILE A 12 4.28 6.88 0.16
C ILE A 12 5.60 6.10 0.18
N ARG A 13 6.09 5.68 -0.99
CA ARG A 13 7.35 4.94 -1.10
C ARG A 13 8.53 5.59 -0.40
N PRO A 14 8.78 6.89 -0.55
CA PRO A 14 9.93 7.51 0.12
C PRO A 14 9.93 7.32 1.63
N ALA A 15 8.76 7.39 2.27
CA ALA A 15 8.65 7.15 3.70
C ALA A 15 8.97 5.70 4.07
N LEU A 16 8.49 4.75 3.26
CA LEU A 16 8.75 3.33 3.47
C LEU A 16 10.22 3.00 3.22
N GLN A 17 10.81 3.56 2.18
CA GLN A 17 12.21 3.33 1.85
C GLN A 17 13.14 3.91 2.92
N ALA A 18 12.76 5.00 3.55
CA ALA A 18 13.51 5.57 4.66
C ALA A 18 13.58 4.62 5.86
N ASP A 19 12.56 3.78 6.03
CA ASP A 19 12.51 2.75 7.07
C ASP A 19 13.11 1.41 6.62
N GLY A 20 13.67 1.38 5.43
CA GLY A 20 14.29 0.16 4.88
C GLY A 20 13.30 -0.78 4.20
N GLY A 21 12.07 -0.34 3.96
CA GLY A 21 11.05 -1.14 3.28
C GLY A 21 10.62 -0.54 1.96
N ASP A 22 9.67 -1.18 1.31
CA ASP A 22 9.06 -0.69 0.07
C ASP A 22 7.68 -1.33 -0.10
N VAL A 23 6.92 -0.81 -1.05
CA VAL A 23 5.61 -1.34 -1.42
C VAL A 23 5.54 -1.49 -2.93
N GLU A 24 4.95 -2.59 -3.37
CA GLU A 24 4.81 -2.89 -4.79
C GLU A 24 3.34 -3.20 -5.09
N LEU A 25 2.80 -2.59 -6.14
CA LEU A 25 1.45 -2.89 -6.58
C LEU A 25 1.44 -4.23 -7.31
N VAL A 26 0.64 -5.16 -6.81
CA VAL A 26 0.48 -6.48 -7.42
C VAL A 26 -0.73 -6.49 -8.33
N ASP A 27 -1.89 -6.05 -7.83
CA ASP A 27 -3.11 -6.05 -8.61
C ASP A 27 -4.15 -5.09 -8.00
N VAL A 28 -5.16 -4.77 -8.79
CA VAL A 28 -6.33 -4.00 -8.35
C VAL A 28 -7.56 -4.70 -8.92
N ASP A 29 -8.47 -5.12 -8.07
CA ASP A 29 -9.66 -5.85 -8.47
C ASP A 29 -10.86 -5.40 -7.64
N CYS A 30 -11.88 -4.87 -8.31
CA CYS A 30 -13.17 -4.49 -7.69
C CYS A 30 -13.03 -3.66 -6.40
N GLY A 31 -12.11 -2.67 -6.40
CA GLY A 31 -11.86 -1.84 -5.23
C GLY A 31 -10.92 -2.45 -4.21
N VAL A 32 -10.45 -3.67 -4.42
CA VAL A 32 -9.43 -4.32 -3.59
C VAL A 32 -8.06 -4.08 -4.21
N VAL A 33 -7.20 -3.41 -3.47
CA VAL A 33 -5.83 -3.14 -3.91
C VAL A 33 -4.91 -4.17 -3.29
N LYS A 34 -4.23 -4.95 -4.12
CA LYS A 34 -3.28 -5.97 -3.66
C LYS A 34 -1.88 -5.42 -3.78
N VAL A 35 -1.18 -5.39 -2.68
CA VAL A 35 0.19 -4.87 -2.61
C VAL A 35 1.10 -5.91 -1.98
N ARG A 36 2.39 -5.79 -2.28
CA ARG A 36 3.43 -6.59 -1.64
C ARG A 36 4.35 -5.65 -0.89
N LEU A 37 4.49 -5.89 0.40
CA LEU A 37 5.46 -5.17 1.22
C LEU A 37 6.77 -5.93 1.23
N THR A 38 7.87 -5.21 1.03
CA THR A 38 9.21 -5.79 0.94
C THR A 38 10.15 -5.13 1.93
N GLY A 39 11.32 -5.71 2.13
CA GLY A 39 12.31 -5.19 3.06
C GLY A 39 11.86 -5.30 4.51
N ALA A 40 12.24 -4.33 5.32
CA ALA A 40 11.91 -4.33 6.76
C ALA A 40 10.40 -4.32 7.02
N CYS A 41 9.62 -3.74 6.12
CA CYS A 41 8.15 -3.68 6.26
C CYS A 41 7.50 -5.04 6.11
N GLY A 42 8.09 -5.93 5.31
CA GLY A 42 7.54 -7.26 5.06
C GLY A 42 7.88 -8.28 6.13
N GLY A 43 8.84 -7.97 7.01
CA GLY A 43 9.34 -8.91 8.00
C GLY A 43 8.67 -8.84 9.38
N CYS A 44 7.88 -7.81 9.64
CA CYS A 44 7.26 -7.60 10.94
C CYS A 44 5.74 -7.56 10.80
N PRO A 45 4.99 -8.53 11.38
CA PRO A 45 3.54 -8.55 11.25
C PRO A 45 2.84 -7.29 11.75
N MET A 46 3.29 -6.74 12.87
CA MET A 46 2.69 -5.50 13.41
C MET A 46 2.95 -4.31 12.49
N ALA A 47 4.18 -4.17 12.00
CA ALA A 47 4.53 -3.10 11.06
C ALA A 47 3.74 -3.25 9.76
N THR A 48 3.57 -4.46 9.28
CA THR A 48 2.77 -4.75 8.08
C THR A 48 1.32 -4.31 8.27
N MET A 49 0.72 -4.62 9.42
CA MET A 49 -0.65 -4.22 9.71
C MET A 49 -0.79 -2.69 9.81
N THR A 50 0.14 -2.03 10.46
CA THR A 50 0.14 -0.57 10.59
C THR A 50 0.30 0.10 9.22
N LEU A 51 1.23 -0.38 8.42
CA LEU A 51 1.45 0.15 7.07
C LEU A 51 0.25 -0.10 6.17
N LYS A 52 -0.33 -1.28 6.25
CA LYS A 52 -1.53 -1.62 5.47
C LYS A 52 -2.66 -0.66 5.80
N GLY A 53 -2.89 -0.37 7.07
CA GLY A 53 -3.90 0.59 7.51
C GLY A 53 -3.62 2.01 7.00
N GLY A 54 -2.36 2.44 7.04
CA GLY A 54 -1.95 3.74 6.52
C GLY A 54 -2.10 3.85 5.01
N ILE A 55 -1.70 2.82 4.29
CA ILE A 55 -1.85 2.74 2.84
C ILE A 55 -3.32 2.74 2.46
N GLU A 56 -4.13 1.95 3.15
CA GLU A 56 -5.57 1.88 2.91
C GLU A 56 -6.22 3.25 3.12
N ALA A 57 -5.91 3.93 4.22
CA ALA A 57 -6.44 5.24 4.51
C ALA A 57 -6.05 6.26 3.42
N ALA A 58 -4.80 6.25 2.99
CA ALA A 58 -4.32 7.14 1.94
C ALA A 58 -5.02 6.87 0.60
N LEU A 59 -5.19 5.60 0.26
CA LEU A 59 -5.87 5.22 -0.98
C LEU A 59 -7.35 5.58 -0.94
N LYS A 60 -8.03 5.32 0.16
CA LYS A 60 -9.46 5.66 0.31
C LYS A 60 -9.69 7.16 0.25
N GLU A 61 -8.78 7.94 0.80
CA GLU A 61 -8.86 9.39 0.76
C GLU A 61 -8.74 9.94 -0.65
N ARG A 62 -7.80 9.37 -1.44
CA ARG A 62 -7.53 9.79 -2.81
C ARG A 62 -8.46 9.15 -3.83
N ILE A 63 -8.85 7.91 -3.58
CA ILE A 63 -9.64 7.09 -4.50
C ILE A 63 -10.81 6.50 -3.72
N PRO A 64 -11.96 7.18 -3.68
CA PRO A 64 -13.11 6.72 -2.88
C PRO A 64 -13.64 5.35 -3.28
N THR A 65 -13.34 4.89 -4.49
CA THR A 65 -13.78 3.56 -4.96
C THR A 65 -12.98 2.42 -4.38
N VAL A 66 -11.83 2.70 -3.73
CA VAL A 66 -11.06 1.67 -3.05
C VAL A 66 -11.80 1.21 -1.81
N GLU A 67 -12.05 -0.10 -1.70
CA GLU A 67 -12.73 -0.68 -0.55
C GLU A 67 -11.73 -1.09 0.53
N ARG A 68 -10.64 -1.75 0.13
CA ARG A 68 -9.63 -2.22 1.06
C ARG A 68 -8.29 -2.45 0.35
N VAL A 69 -7.27 -2.65 1.15
CA VAL A 69 -5.93 -3.01 0.68
C VAL A 69 -5.56 -4.36 1.29
N GLU A 70 -5.04 -5.25 0.48
CA GLU A 70 -4.55 -6.55 0.92
C GLU A 70 -3.05 -6.67 0.67
N SER A 71 -2.35 -7.26 1.64
CA SER A 71 -0.94 -7.60 1.52
C SER A 71 -0.82 -9.04 1.04
N VAL A 72 -0.12 -9.24 -0.04
CA VAL A 72 0.06 -10.59 -0.64
C VAL A 72 1.50 -11.04 -0.63
#